data_0c1132baa751292404dae4fc90655705
#
_entry.id   0c1132baa751292404dae4fc90655705
#
_cell.length_a   1.000
_cell.length_b   1.000
_cell.length_c   1.000
_cell.angle_alpha   90.00
_cell.angle_beta   90.00
_cell.angle_gamma   90.00
#
_symmetry.space_group_name_H-M   'P 1'
#
loop_
_entity.id
_entity.type
_entity.pdbx_description
1 polymer ?
#
loop_
_entity_poly.entity_id
_entity_poly.type
_entity_poly.pdbx_seq_one_letter_code
_entity_poly.pdbx_strand_id
1 'polypeptide(L)'
;MTTPTKALKDLYELFASIDSPKESAMLLHDILTPQELEAVAERWQLIQVLASGMTQREAAKACKVSISKITRGSHELQYGSGGFLFFLKKLKKKVARYG
;
A
#
# COMPACT_ATOMS: atom_id res chain seq x y z
N MET A 1 18.39 -13.56 -2.39
CA MET A 1 18.36 -13.92 -3.81
C MET A 1 17.68 -12.81 -4.61
N THR A 2 18.28 -12.40 -5.71
CA THR A 2 17.74 -11.32 -6.53
C THR A 2 16.67 -11.85 -7.48
N THR A 3 15.51 -11.18 -7.54
CA THR A 3 14.46 -11.54 -8.49
C THR A 3 14.95 -11.23 -9.92
N PRO A 4 14.79 -12.15 -10.87
CA PRO A 4 15.20 -11.89 -12.26
C PRO A 4 14.49 -10.67 -12.85
N THR A 5 15.23 -9.86 -13.58
CA THR A 5 14.69 -8.64 -14.19
C THR A 5 13.47 -8.92 -15.08
N LYS A 6 13.53 -10.01 -15.85
CA LYS A 6 12.40 -10.38 -16.71
C LYS A 6 11.15 -10.71 -15.91
N ALA A 7 11.30 -11.43 -14.79
CA ALA A 7 10.17 -11.78 -13.94
C ALA A 7 9.51 -10.53 -13.34
N LEU A 8 10.30 -9.57 -12.90
CA LEU A 8 9.77 -8.30 -12.38
C LEU A 8 9.05 -7.52 -13.46
N LYS A 9 9.65 -7.44 -14.64
CA LYS A 9 9.05 -6.73 -15.77
C LYS A 9 7.72 -7.34 -16.16
N ASP A 10 7.66 -8.67 -16.22
CA ASP A 10 6.43 -9.39 -16.54
C ASP A 10 5.35 -9.09 -15.49
N LEU A 11 5.74 -9.03 -14.22
CA LEU A 11 4.82 -8.72 -13.13
C LEU A 11 4.27 -7.29 -13.26
N TYR A 12 5.12 -6.32 -13.59
CA TYR A 12 4.68 -4.95 -13.78
C TYR A 12 3.70 -4.84 -14.94
N GLU A 13 3.96 -5.55 -16.03
CA GLU A 13 3.06 -5.58 -17.18
C GLU A 13 1.72 -6.21 -16.82
N LEU A 14 1.74 -7.27 -16.03
CA LEU A 14 0.52 -7.91 -15.55
C LEU A 14 -0.33 -6.93 -14.74
N PHE A 15 0.28 -6.24 -13.79
CA PHE A 15 -0.45 -5.26 -12.97
C PHE A 15 -0.94 -4.08 -13.81
N ALA A 16 -0.16 -3.66 -14.81
CA ALA A 16 -0.56 -2.57 -15.70
C ALA A 16 -1.75 -2.93 -16.58
N SER A 17 -2.07 -4.22 -16.73
CA SER A 17 -3.20 -4.66 -17.55
C SER A 17 -4.54 -4.65 -16.82
N ILE A 18 -4.53 -4.36 -15.52
CA ILE A 18 -5.75 -4.32 -14.71
C ILE A 18 -6.60 -3.10 -15.13
N ASP A 19 -7.87 -3.34 -15.45
CA ASP A 19 -8.77 -2.27 -15.91
C ASP A 19 -9.91 -1.95 -14.94
N SER A 20 -10.11 -2.77 -13.92
CA SER A 20 -11.24 -2.57 -13.00
C SER A 20 -10.95 -3.15 -11.63
N PRO A 21 -11.69 -2.70 -10.58
CA PRO A 21 -11.57 -3.32 -9.26
C PRO A 21 -11.88 -4.81 -9.27
N LYS A 22 -12.80 -5.23 -10.13
CA LYS A 22 -13.13 -6.66 -10.25
C LYS A 22 -11.93 -7.46 -10.75
N GLU A 23 -11.22 -6.94 -11.75
CA GLU A 23 -10.01 -7.58 -12.27
C GLU A 23 -8.91 -7.60 -11.23
N SER A 24 -8.77 -6.51 -10.46
CA SER A 24 -7.81 -6.47 -9.36
C SER A 24 -8.10 -7.57 -8.35
N ALA A 25 -9.36 -7.75 -7.98
CA ALA A 25 -9.74 -8.79 -7.03
C ALA A 25 -9.40 -10.17 -7.56
N MET A 26 -9.69 -10.43 -8.82
CA MET A 26 -9.37 -11.73 -9.46
C MET A 26 -7.87 -12.01 -9.39
N LEU A 27 -7.05 -11.05 -9.78
CA LEU A 27 -5.61 -11.23 -9.79
C LEU A 27 -5.03 -11.38 -8.38
N LEU A 28 -5.44 -10.51 -7.47
CA LEU A 28 -4.90 -10.52 -6.10
C LEU A 28 -5.24 -11.81 -5.36
N HIS A 29 -6.45 -12.34 -5.55
CA HIS A 29 -6.83 -13.60 -4.93
C HIS A 29 -6.05 -14.79 -5.45
N ASP A 30 -5.58 -14.72 -6.70
CA ASP A 30 -4.80 -15.81 -7.28
C ASP A 30 -3.31 -15.68 -6.99
N ILE A 31 -2.77 -14.47 -7.04
CA ILE A 31 -1.32 -14.27 -6.94
C ILE A 31 -0.82 -14.18 -5.50
N LEU A 32 -1.69 -13.84 -4.56
CA LEU A 32 -1.36 -13.75 -3.13
C LEU A 32 -2.09 -14.80 -2.32
N THR A 33 -1.45 -15.28 -1.25
CA THR A 33 -2.15 -16.10 -0.27
C THR A 33 -3.17 -15.22 0.47
N PRO A 34 -4.19 -15.81 1.12
CA PRO A 34 -5.14 -15.02 1.91
C PRO A 34 -4.45 -14.14 2.96
N GLN A 35 -3.42 -14.64 3.61
CA GLN A 35 -2.67 -13.88 4.61
C GLN A 35 -1.89 -12.73 4.00
N GLU A 36 -1.28 -12.95 2.84
CA GLU A 36 -0.57 -11.89 2.12
C GLU A 36 -1.53 -10.80 1.66
N LEU A 37 -2.68 -11.20 1.15
CA LEU A 37 -3.70 -10.26 0.70
C LEU A 37 -4.18 -9.38 1.85
N GLU A 38 -4.44 -9.99 2.99
CA GLU A 38 -4.87 -9.28 4.19
C GLU A 38 -3.79 -8.28 4.66
N ALA A 39 -2.53 -8.72 4.65
CA ALA A 39 -1.42 -7.85 5.04
C ALA A 39 -1.26 -6.65 4.11
N VAL A 40 -1.41 -6.87 2.81
CA VAL A 40 -1.31 -5.79 1.82
C VAL A 40 -2.47 -4.80 1.98
N ALA A 41 -3.68 -5.31 2.17
CA ALA A 41 -4.86 -4.47 2.37
C ALA A 41 -4.72 -3.62 3.65
N GLU A 42 -4.23 -4.23 4.74
CA GLU A 42 -3.97 -3.53 5.99
C GLU A 42 -2.94 -2.42 5.80
N ARG A 43 -1.87 -2.71 5.05
CA ARG A 43 -0.82 -1.74 4.78
C ARG A 43 -1.35 -0.52 4.03
N TRP A 44 -2.16 -0.75 3.01
CA TRP A 44 -2.75 0.35 2.24
C TRP A 44 -3.69 1.19 3.11
N GLN A 45 -4.51 0.55 3.94
CA GLN A 45 -5.40 1.25 4.86
C GLN A 45 -4.62 2.14 5.82
N LEU A 46 -3.56 1.60 6.39
CA LEU A 46 -2.69 2.31 7.33
C LEU A 46 -2.04 3.53 6.68
N ILE A 47 -1.58 3.40 5.44
CA ILE A 47 -0.99 4.51 4.67
C ILE A 47 -2.01 5.63 4.45
N GLN A 48 -3.23 5.28 4.10
CA GLN A 48 -4.29 6.28 3.90
C GLN A 48 -4.61 7.03 5.20
N VAL A 49 -4.70 6.31 6.30
CA VAL A 49 -5.00 6.91 7.60
C VAL A 49 -3.88 7.85 8.04
N LEU A 50 -2.63 7.45 7.88
CA LEU A 50 -1.49 8.31 8.21
C LEU A 50 -1.45 9.55 7.32
N ALA A 51 -1.69 9.38 6.03
CA ALA A 51 -1.68 10.49 5.07
C ALA A 51 -2.79 11.50 5.35
N SER A 52 -3.89 11.07 5.98
CA SER A 52 -5.00 11.95 6.29
C SER A 52 -4.69 12.92 7.44
N GLY A 53 -3.56 12.74 8.12
CA GLY A 53 -3.12 13.64 9.18
C GLY A 53 -3.31 13.13 10.60
N MET A 54 -3.76 11.90 10.77
CA MET A 54 -3.85 11.30 12.09
C MET A 54 -2.47 11.15 12.71
N THR A 55 -2.39 11.31 14.03
CA THR A 55 -1.15 10.98 14.76
C THR A 55 -0.92 9.47 14.65
N GLN A 56 0.33 9.06 14.90
CA GLN A 56 0.65 7.63 14.87
C GLN A 56 -0.18 6.84 15.88
N ARG A 57 -0.42 7.42 17.06
CA ARG A 57 -1.23 6.78 18.09
C ARG A 57 -2.69 6.61 17.65
N GLU A 58 -3.26 7.66 17.07
CA GLU A 58 -4.63 7.61 16.55
C GLU A 58 -4.75 6.59 15.43
N ALA A 59 -3.77 6.57 14.52
CA ALA A 59 -3.76 5.62 13.41
C ALA A 59 -3.66 4.18 13.91
N ALA A 60 -2.82 3.92 14.90
CA ALA A 60 -2.69 2.58 15.47
C ALA A 60 -4.03 2.10 16.04
N LYS A 61 -4.72 2.98 16.74
CA LYS A 61 -6.03 2.66 17.33
C LYS A 61 -7.09 2.44 16.24
N ALA A 62 -7.12 3.33 15.25
CA ALA A 62 -8.11 3.24 14.16
C ALA A 62 -7.92 1.99 13.32
N CYS A 63 -6.69 1.62 13.03
CA CYS A 63 -6.38 0.43 12.21
C CYS A 63 -6.27 -0.85 13.02
N LYS A 64 -6.30 -0.75 14.35
CA LYS A 64 -6.16 -1.90 15.27
C LYS A 64 -4.87 -2.67 15.01
N VAL A 65 -3.77 -1.93 14.86
CA VAL A 65 -2.45 -2.50 14.61
C VAL A 65 -1.46 -1.98 15.65
N SER A 66 -0.27 -2.60 15.71
CA SER A 66 0.77 -2.19 16.64
C SER A 66 1.39 -0.87 16.23
N ILE A 67 1.97 -0.17 17.20
CA ILE A 67 2.73 1.06 16.94
C ILE A 67 3.91 0.79 16.00
N SER A 68 4.52 -0.39 16.10
CA SER A 68 5.63 -0.75 15.20
C SER A 68 5.23 -0.71 13.74
N LYS A 69 4.05 -1.24 13.42
CA LYS A 69 3.55 -1.22 12.04
C LYS A 69 3.28 0.21 11.58
N ILE A 70 2.73 1.03 12.46
CA ILE A 70 2.44 2.44 12.16
C ILE A 70 3.75 3.21 11.91
N THR A 71 4.74 3.03 12.77
CA THR A 71 6.03 3.69 12.63
C THR A 71 6.70 3.32 11.31
N ARG A 72 6.65 2.03 10.95
CA ARG A 72 7.19 1.56 9.69
C ARG A 72 6.46 2.18 8.50
N GLY A 73 5.14 2.23 8.55
CA GLY A 73 4.34 2.86 7.49
C GLY A 73 4.63 4.34 7.34
N SER A 74 4.77 5.04 8.46
CA SER A 74 5.12 6.46 8.46
C SER A 74 6.48 6.68 7.82
N HIS A 75 7.45 5.84 8.14
CA HIS A 75 8.79 5.93 7.55
C HIS A 75 8.73 5.71 6.02
N GLU A 76 8.01 4.70 5.57
CA GLU A 76 7.86 4.44 4.13
C GLU A 76 7.18 5.59 3.41
N LEU A 77 6.20 6.21 4.04
CA LEU A 77 5.49 7.34 3.44
C LEU A 77 6.40 8.55 3.29
N GLN A 78 7.28 8.82 4.27
CA GLN A 78 8.18 9.95 4.23
C GLN A 78 9.45 9.71 3.41
N TYR A 79 10.04 8.52 3.53
CA TYR A 79 11.37 8.23 3.02
C TYR A 79 11.43 7.10 1.99
N GLY A 80 10.29 6.54 1.64
CA GLY A 80 10.25 5.48 0.63
C GLY A 80 10.44 6.02 -0.79
N SER A 81 10.19 5.18 -1.77
CA SER A 81 10.39 5.51 -3.18
C SER A 81 9.41 6.56 -3.72
N GLY A 82 8.38 6.89 -2.97
CA GLY A 82 7.36 7.85 -3.39
C GLY A 82 6.13 7.22 -4.04
N GLY A 83 6.09 5.89 -4.14
CA GLY A 83 4.96 5.21 -4.76
C GLY A 83 3.64 5.44 -4.03
N PHE A 84 3.66 5.39 -2.70
CA PHE A 84 2.44 5.63 -1.92
C PHE A 84 1.90 7.05 -2.15
N LEU A 85 2.77 8.05 -2.12
CA LEU A 85 2.34 9.43 -2.35
C LEU A 85 1.80 9.60 -3.76
N PHE A 86 2.45 8.99 -4.73
CA PHE A 86 1.99 9.04 -6.12
C PHE A 86 0.55 8.52 -6.24
N PHE A 87 0.27 7.34 -5.67
CA PHE A 87 -1.05 6.74 -5.78
C PHE A 87 -2.10 7.42 -4.91
N LEU A 88 -1.71 7.95 -3.76
CA LEU A 88 -2.62 8.76 -2.96
C LEU A 88 -3.11 9.97 -3.77
N LYS A 89 -2.21 10.64 -4.46
CA LYS A 89 -2.56 11.79 -5.30
C LYS A 89 -3.37 11.36 -6.53
N LYS A 90 -2.95 10.28 -7.17
CA LYS A 90 -3.64 9.75 -8.35
C LYS A 90 -5.10 9.39 -8.03
N LEU A 91 -5.34 8.81 -6.86
CA LEU A 91 -6.68 8.42 -6.42
C LEU A 91 -7.42 9.56 -5.74
N LYS A 92 -6.83 10.76 -5.71
CA LYS A 92 -7.41 11.95 -5.06
C LYS A 92 -7.68 11.73 -3.58
N LYS A 93 -6.81 10.98 -2.92
CA LYS A 93 -6.90 10.79 -1.49
C LYS A 93 -6.32 12.01 -0.77
N LYS A 94 -6.88 12.31 0.42
CA LYS A 94 -6.41 13.43 1.20
C LYS A 94 -5.00 13.17 1.74
N VAL A 95 -4.10 14.14 1.55
CA VAL A 95 -2.73 14.06 2.04
C VAL A 95 -2.45 15.33 2.84
N ALA A 96 -2.23 15.18 4.15
CA ALA A 96 -2.07 16.33 5.04
C ALA A 96 -0.59 16.71 5.28
N ARG A 97 0.30 15.72 5.39
CA ARG A 97 1.69 15.97 5.80
C ARG A 97 2.76 15.62 4.79
N TYR A 98 2.51 14.66 3.97
CA TYR A 98 3.54 14.04 3.15
C TYR A 98 3.44 14.43 1.68
N GLY A 99 2.53 15.30 1.41
CA GLY A 99 2.34 15.80 0.06
C GLY A 99 3.38 16.82 -0.32
#